data_2788dc33f71ae8dbab733c4c2a53e6ab
#
_entry.id   2788dc33f71ae8dbab733c4c2a53e6ab
#
_cell.length_a   1.000
_cell.length_b   1.000
_cell.length_c   1.000
_cell.angle_alpha   90.00
_cell.angle_beta   90.00
_cell.angle_gamma   90.00
#
_symmetry.space_group_name_H-M   'P 1'
#
loop_
_entity.id
_entity.type
_entity.pdbx_description
1 polymer ?
#
loop_
_entity_poly.entity_id
_entity_poly.type
_entity_poly.pdbx_seq_one_letter_code
_entity_poly.pdbx_strand_id
1 'polypeptide(L)'
;MRHNKNFNHLGRQAGHRKAMLSNMASSLILHKRIETTVAKAKAVKQFVEPLVTKSKEDTTHSRRIVFSYLKQKEAVTELFRTIAPKIADRPGGYTRILKTGFRLGDAADMCIIEFVDFNEAYTLGILPTAAEAKPKTRRSRGKKAADAAAEAAPATEGGEEKKAAKPAAKKAAAAKP
;
A
#
# COMPACT_ATOMS: atom_id res chain seq x y z
N MET A 1 -29.89 -1.08 -28.56
CA MET A 1 -29.61 -2.51 -28.37
C MET A 1 -28.46 -2.71 -27.39
N ARG A 2 -28.59 -3.66 -26.48
CA ARG A 2 -27.53 -3.98 -25.50
C ARG A 2 -26.74 -5.19 -26.02
N HIS A 3 -25.54 -4.96 -26.55
CA HIS A 3 -24.70 -6.01 -27.12
C HIS A 3 -23.87 -6.69 -26.03
N ASN A 4 -24.43 -7.61 -25.24
CA ASN A 4 -23.76 -8.53 -24.29
C ASN A 4 -22.50 -7.98 -23.56
N LYS A 5 -22.49 -6.70 -23.15
CA LYS A 5 -21.37 -6.09 -22.44
C LYS A 5 -21.40 -6.48 -20.97
N ASN A 6 -20.96 -7.68 -20.65
CA ASN A 6 -20.94 -8.23 -19.31
C ASN A 6 -19.77 -7.72 -18.45
N PHE A 7 -18.78 -7.07 -19.06
CA PHE A 7 -17.58 -6.60 -18.36
C PHE A 7 -17.18 -5.18 -18.76
N ASN A 8 -16.51 -4.48 -17.88
CA ASN A 8 -16.02 -3.14 -18.14
C ASN A 8 -14.67 -3.20 -18.88
N HIS A 9 -14.58 -2.53 -20.01
CA HIS A 9 -13.34 -2.45 -20.79
C HIS A 9 -12.26 -1.59 -20.13
N LEU A 10 -12.60 -0.67 -19.24
CA LEU A 10 -11.69 0.24 -18.54
C LEU A 10 -10.78 1.05 -19.50
N GLY A 11 -11.27 1.35 -20.72
CA GLY A 11 -10.49 2.04 -21.75
C GLY A 11 -9.26 1.27 -22.24
N ARG A 12 -9.27 -0.08 -22.16
CA ARG A 12 -8.10 -0.93 -22.47
C ARG A 12 -8.42 -2.05 -23.41
N GLN A 13 -7.44 -2.43 -24.23
CA GLN A 13 -7.49 -3.65 -25.02
C GLN A 13 -7.45 -4.90 -24.12
N ALA A 14 -7.88 -6.04 -24.65
CA ALA A 14 -8.04 -7.29 -23.89
C ALA A 14 -6.76 -7.73 -23.16
N GLY A 15 -5.62 -7.73 -23.85
CA GLY A 15 -4.32 -8.13 -23.24
C GLY A 15 -3.89 -7.21 -22.10
N HIS A 16 -3.94 -5.90 -22.31
CA HIS A 16 -3.59 -4.90 -21.31
C HIS A 16 -4.54 -4.96 -20.09
N ARG A 17 -5.86 -5.12 -20.32
CA ARG A 17 -6.83 -5.27 -19.24
C ARG A 17 -6.57 -6.51 -18.41
N LYS A 18 -6.28 -7.67 -19.05
CA LYS A 18 -5.95 -8.92 -18.36
C LYS A 18 -4.69 -8.77 -17.49
N ALA A 19 -3.63 -8.17 -18.03
CA ALA A 19 -2.39 -7.92 -17.31
C ALA A 19 -2.60 -6.96 -16.12
N MET A 20 -3.36 -5.88 -16.32
CA MET A 20 -3.70 -4.94 -15.25
C MET A 20 -4.47 -5.63 -14.11
N LEU A 21 -5.49 -6.43 -14.42
CA LEU A 21 -6.27 -7.14 -13.40
C LEU A 21 -5.41 -8.16 -12.65
N SER A 22 -4.54 -8.89 -13.35
CA SER A 22 -3.59 -9.82 -12.74
C SER A 22 -2.65 -9.11 -11.75
N ASN A 23 -2.04 -8.00 -12.15
CA ASN A 23 -1.14 -7.22 -11.30
C ASN A 23 -1.87 -6.62 -10.09
N MET A 24 -3.06 -6.03 -10.29
CA MET A 24 -3.86 -5.49 -9.18
C MET A 24 -4.32 -6.59 -8.21
N ALA A 25 -4.68 -7.77 -8.71
CA ALA A 25 -5.03 -8.91 -7.89
C ALA A 25 -3.84 -9.40 -7.05
N SER A 26 -2.66 -9.50 -7.65
CA SER A 26 -1.43 -9.85 -6.94
C SER A 26 -1.08 -8.83 -5.86
N SER A 27 -1.18 -7.53 -6.16
CA SER A 27 -0.97 -6.46 -5.17
C SER A 27 -1.98 -6.54 -4.02
N LEU A 28 -3.26 -6.81 -4.31
CA LEU A 28 -4.29 -6.97 -3.28
C LEU A 28 -4.01 -8.17 -2.37
N ILE A 29 -3.55 -9.29 -2.92
CA ILE A 29 -3.20 -10.50 -2.16
C ILE A 29 -1.99 -10.23 -1.24
N LEU A 30 -0.96 -9.54 -1.75
CA LEU A 30 0.25 -9.25 -0.98
C LEU A 30 0.00 -8.22 0.13
N HIS A 31 -0.65 -7.11 -0.21
CA HIS A 31 -0.86 -5.98 0.72
C HIS A 31 -2.18 -6.04 1.49
N LYS A 32 -3.10 -6.97 1.14
CA LYS A 32 -4.44 -7.12 1.76
C LYS A 32 -5.37 -5.94 1.53
N ARG A 33 -4.85 -4.78 1.18
CA ARG A 33 -5.57 -3.52 0.98
C ARG A 33 -4.86 -2.67 -0.07
N ILE A 34 -5.60 -2.17 -1.07
CA ILE A 34 -5.07 -1.26 -2.10
C ILE A 34 -6.04 -0.13 -2.38
N GLU A 35 -5.52 1.03 -2.74
CA GLU A 35 -6.30 2.18 -3.17
C GLU A 35 -6.37 2.25 -4.71
N THR A 36 -7.55 2.50 -5.25
CA THR A 36 -7.76 2.57 -6.70
C THR A 36 -9.08 3.27 -7.03
N THR A 37 -9.40 3.39 -8.32
CA THR A 37 -10.69 3.93 -8.76
C THR A 37 -11.80 2.89 -8.61
N VAL A 38 -13.03 3.34 -8.33
CA VAL A 38 -14.21 2.47 -8.13
C VAL A 38 -14.45 1.52 -9.30
N ALA A 39 -14.26 2.00 -10.55
CA ALA A 39 -14.44 1.17 -11.74
C ALA A 39 -13.43 -0.01 -11.78
N LYS A 40 -12.16 0.24 -11.47
CA LYS A 40 -11.11 -0.78 -11.40
C LYS A 40 -11.36 -1.75 -10.24
N ALA A 41 -11.72 -1.24 -9.05
CA ALA A 41 -12.02 -2.07 -7.88
C ALA A 41 -13.15 -3.07 -8.15
N LYS A 42 -14.25 -2.63 -8.79
CA LYS A 42 -15.35 -3.51 -9.19
C LYS A 42 -14.87 -4.64 -10.13
N ALA A 43 -14.01 -4.32 -11.09
CA ALA A 43 -13.48 -5.32 -12.01
C ALA A 43 -12.50 -6.28 -11.31
N VAL A 44 -11.63 -5.77 -10.40
CA VAL A 44 -10.72 -6.60 -9.60
C VAL A 44 -11.49 -7.53 -8.66
N LYS A 45 -12.58 -7.05 -8.04
CA LYS A 45 -13.45 -7.86 -7.20
C LYS A 45 -13.95 -9.09 -7.96
N GLN A 46 -14.53 -8.90 -9.15
CA GLN A 46 -15.02 -10.00 -9.99
C GLN A 46 -13.91 -10.97 -10.41
N PHE A 47 -12.68 -10.48 -10.55
CA PHE A 47 -11.52 -11.31 -10.92
C PHE A 47 -10.95 -12.10 -9.74
N VAL A 48 -10.86 -11.49 -8.56
CA VAL A 48 -10.22 -12.08 -7.37
C VAL A 48 -11.13 -13.08 -6.66
N GLU A 49 -12.42 -12.81 -6.51
CA GLU A 49 -13.33 -13.67 -5.72
C GLU A 49 -13.35 -15.14 -6.18
N PRO A 50 -13.40 -15.47 -7.48
CA PRO A 50 -13.31 -16.85 -7.92
C PRO A 50 -11.96 -17.52 -7.59
N LEU A 51 -10.85 -16.76 -7.62
CA LEU A 51 -9.52 -17.28 -7.28
C LEU A 51 -9.42 -17.59 -5.79
N VAL A 52 -10.01 -16.74 -4.96
CA VAL A 52 -10.13 -16.92 -3.52
C VAL A 52 -10.98 -18.15 -3.18
N THR A 53 -12.11 -18.35 -3.85
CA THR A 53 -12.92 -19.55 -3.69
C THR A 53 -12.13 -20.82 -4.03
N LYS A 54 -11.37 -20.78 -5.14
CA LYS A 54 -10.49 -21.90 -5.54
C LYS A 54 -9.36 -22.20 -4.54
N SER A 55 -8.90 -21.19 -3.79
CA SER A 55 -7.82 -21.36 -2.82
C SER A 55 -8.24 -22.07 -1.54
N LYS A 56 -9.54 -22.24 -1.27
CA LYS A 56 -10.03 -23.03 -0.14
C LYS A 56 -9.65 -24.50 -0.23
N GLU A 57 -9.58 -25.02 -1.44
CA GLU A 57 -9.10 -26.38 -1.70
C GLU A 57 -7.62 -26.35 -2.09
N ASP A 58 -6.74 -26.70 -1.17
CA ASP A 58 -5.30 -26.69 -1.42
C ASP A 58 -4.86 -27.95 -2.19
N THR A 59 -5.21 -27.98 -3.48
CA THR A 59 -4.76 -29.01 -4.40
C THR A 59 -3.71 -28.47 -5.36
N THR A 60 -2.85 -29.35 -5.89
CA THR A 60 -1.89 -28.98 -6.94
C THR A 60 -2.60 -28.39 -8.17
N HIS A 61 -3.79 -28.91 -8.49
CA HIS A 61 -4.60 -28.41 -9.58
C HIS A 61 -5.07 -26.97 -9.31
N SER A 62 -5.63 -26.69 -8.13
CA SER A 62 -6.07 -25.35 -7.72
C SER A 62 -4.91 -24.36 -7.76
N ARG A 63 -3.73 -24.73 -7.26
CA ARG A 63 -2.52 -23.89 -7.33
C ARG A 63 -2.11 -23.57 -8.77
N ARG A 64 -2.15 -24.55 -9.69
CA ARG A 64 -1.83 -24.34 -11.10
C ARG A 64 -2.84 -23.40 -11.79
N ILE A 65 -4.14 -23.56 -11.52
CA ILE A 65 -5.17 -22.66 -12.02
C ILE A 65 -4.93 -21.23 -11.53
N VAL A 66 -4.78 -21.02 -10.22
CA VAL A 66 -4.55 -19.69 -9.63
C VAL A 66 -3.29 -19.05 -10.22
N PHE A 67 -2.20 -19.83 -10.36
CA PHE A 67 -0.97 -19.34 -10.97
C PHE A 67 -1.15 -18.92 -12.43
N SER A 68 -1.97 -19.62 -13.22
CA SER A 68 -2.25 -19.25 -14.62
C SER A 68 -2.89 -17.87 -14.76
N TYR A 69 -3.65 -17.43 -13.73
CA TYR A 69 -4.28 -16.12 -13.67
C TYR A 69 -3.36 -15.04 -13.09
N LEU A 70 -2.68 -15.31 -11.96
CA LEU A 70 -1.86 -14.33 -11.24
C LEU A 70 -0.45 -14.20 -11.83
N LYS A 71 0.13 -15.30 -12.35
CA LYS A 71 1.49 -15.38 -12.92
C LYS A 71 2.62 -14.97 -11.97
N GLN A 72 2.34 -14.80 -10.68
CA GLN A 72 3.27 -14.40 -9.65
C GLN A 72 3.30 -15.44 -8.53
N LYS A 73 4.49 -16.04 -8.27
CA LYS A 73 4.66 -17.13 -7.30
C LYS A 73 4.37 -16.68 -5.87
N GLU A 74 4.87 -15.51 -5.49
CA GLU A 74 4.71 -14.93 -4.15
C GLU A 74 3.23 -14.73 -3.80
N ALA A 75 2.46 -14.13 -4.71
CA ALA A 75 1.02 -13.92 -4.51
C ALA A 75 0.27 -15.26 -4.36
N VAL A 76 0.63 -16.30 -5.12
CA VAL A 76 0.02 -17.62 -4.97
C VAL A 76 0.36 -18.21 -3.62
N THR A 77 1.63 -18.19 -3.21
CA THR A 77 2.05 -18.69 -1.90
C THR A 77 1.32 -18.00 -0.77
N GLU A 78 1.22 -16.66 -0.84
CA GLU A 78 0.53 -15.85 0.16
C GLU A 78 -0.98 -16.14 0.21
N LEU A 79 -1.61 -16.36 -0.95
CA LEU A 79 -3.03 -16.69 -1.04
C LEU A 79 -3.36 -18.00 -0.33
N PHE A 80 -2.59 -19.08 -0.58
CA PHE A 80 -2.86 -20.38 0.01
C PHE A 80 -2.39 -20.48 1.47
N ARG A 81 -1.28 -19.82 1.83
CA ARG A 81 -0.70 -19.88 3.17
C ARG A 81 -1.43 -19.02 4.19
N THR A 82 -1.75 -17.77 3.81
CA THR A 82 -2.22 -16.75 4.75
C THR A 82 -3.70 -16.44 4.59
N ILE A 83 -4.18 -16.30 3.34
CA ILE A 83 -5.54 -15.85 3.06
C ILE A 83 -6.52 -17.00 3.18
N ALA A 84 -6.26 -18.13 2.54
CA ALA A 84 -7.18 -19.27 2.51
C ALA A 84 -7.63 -19.76 3.90
N PRO A 85 -6.75 -19.89 4.91
CA PRO A 85 -7.15 -20.31 6.26
C PRO A 85 -8.09 -19.30 6.94
N LYS A 86 -7.84 -17.99 6.77
CA LYS A 86 -8.66 -16.94 7.41
C LYS A 86 -10.07 -16.82 6.83
N ILE A 87 -10.25 -17.18 5.57
CA ILE A 87 -11.53 -17.04 4.87
C ILE A 87 -12.28 -18.37 4.71
N ALA A 88 -11.79 -19.45 5.31
CA ALA A 88 -12.34 -20.80 5.15
C ALA A 88 -13.85 -20.85 5.42
N ASP A 89 -14.31 -20.23 6.50
CA ASP A 89 -15.70 -20.24 6.97
C ASP A 89 -16.63 -19.31 6.18
N ARG A 90 -16.08 -18.36 5.42
CA ARG A 90 -16.88 -17.38 4.69
C ARG A 90 -17.39 -17.96 3.36
N PRO A 91 -18.72 -18.03 3.10
CA PRO A 91 -19.26 -18.63 1.87
C PRO A 91 -18.99 -17.80 0.61
N GLY A 92 -18.64 -16.49 0.73
CA GLY A 92 -18.38 -15.58 -0.37
C GLY A 92 -18.28 -14.13 0.08
N GLY A 93 -18.04 -13.19 -0.88
CA GLY A 93 -17.91 -11.77 -0.54
C GLY A 93 -16.65 -11.47 0.27
N TYR A 94 -15.53 -12.04 -0.14
CA TYR A 94 -14.24 -11.93 0.56
C TYR A 94 -13.66 -10.52 0.54
N THR A 95 -14.08 -9.70 -0.43
CA THR A 95 -13.55 -8.35 -0.64
C THR A 95 -14.62 -7.28 -0.42
N ARG A 96 -14.21 -6.15 0.14
CA ARG A 96 -15.04 -4.97 0.39
C ARG A 96 -14.44 -3.76 -0.32
N ILE A 97 -15.31 -2.86 -0.81
CA ILE A 97 -14.93 -1.61 -1.45
C ILE A 97 -15.44 -0.47 -0.59
N LEU A 98 -14.52 0.37 -0.10
CA LEU A 98 -14.79 1.56 0.70
C LEU A 98 -14.53 2.79 -0.17
N LYS A 99 -15.53 3.64 -0.40
CA LYS A 99 -15.35 4.88 -1.17
C LYS A 99 -14.62 5.92 -0.32
N THR A 100 -13.61 6.58 -0.92
CA THR A 100 -12.78 7.59 -0.24
C THR A 100 -13.00 9.01 -0.73
N GLY A 101 -13.79 9.19 -1.80
CA GLY A 101 -14.06 10.50 -2.39
C GLY A 101 -13.54 10.62 -3.82
N PHE A 102 -13.23 11.83 -4.23
CA PHE A 102 -12.76 12.15 -5.58
C PHE A 102 -11.27 12.50 -5.58
N ARG A 103 -10.59 12.14 -6.66
CA ARG A 103 -9.21 12.53 -6.88
C ARG A 103 -9.16 13.93 -7.49
N LEU A 104 -8.31 14.81 -6.93
CA LEU A 104 -8.06 16.13 -7.49
C LEU A 104 -7.43 16.01 -8.88
N GLY A 105 -7.88 16.84 -9.81
CA GLY A 105 -7.40 16.88 -11.18
C GLY A 105 -8.36 16.26 -12.20
N ASP A 106 -8.81 15.01 -12.00
CA ASP A 106 -9.71 14.32 -12.93
C ASP A 106 -11.09 13.96 -12.35
N ALA A 107 -11.35 14.36 -11.09
CA ALA A 107 -12.58 14.06 -10.35
C ALA A 107 -12.99 12.58 -10.39
N ALA A 108 -12.02 11.66 -10.54
CA ALA A 108 -12.29 10.23 -10.57
C ALA A 108 -12.71 9.74 -9.17
N ASP A 109 -13.78 8.94 -9.10
CA ASP A 109 -14.19 8.25 -7.88
C ASP A 109 -13.11 7.31 -7.40
N MET A 110 -12.58 7.56 -6.20
CA MET A 110 -11.56 6.73 -5.55
C MET A 110 -12.18 5.80 -4.51
N CYS A 111 -11.52 4.69 -4.29
CA CYS A 111 -11.90 3.72 -3.27
C CYS A 111 -10.72 2.88 -2.82
N ILE A 112 -10.90 2.30 -1.66
CA ILE A 112 -10.03 1.24 -1.13
C ILE A 112 -10.76 -0.08 -1.33
N ILE A 113 -10.08 -1.06 -1.93
CA ILE A 113 -10.50 -2.45 -1.93
C ILE A 113 -9.65 -3.23 -0.93
N GLU A 114 -10.27 -4.04 -0.09
CA GLU A 114 -9.61 -4.79 0.97
C GLU A 114 -10.25 -6.16 1.18
N PHE A 115 -9.48 -7.09 1.76
CA PHE A 115 -10.03 -8.33 2.30
C PHE A 115 -10.71 -8.04 3.64
N VAL A 116 -11.98 -8.48 3.78
CA VAL A 116 -12.81 -8.21 4.96
C VAL A 116 -12.16 -8.75 6.24
N ASP A 117 -11.63 -9.97 6.19
CA ASP A 117 -11.10 -10.68 7.36
C ASP A 117 -9.70 -10.22 7.80
N PHE A 118 -9.08 -9.28 7.06
CA PHE A 118 -7.77 -8.69 7.38
C PHE A 118 -7.86 -7.27 7.95
N ASN A 119 -9.05 -6.69 8.02
CA ASN A 119 -9.25 -5.39 8.65
C ASN A 119 -9.91 -5.57 10.03
N GLU A 120 -9.11 -5.93 11.01
CA GLU A 120 -9.54 -6.20 12.39
C GLU A 120 -10.17 -4.95 13.04
N ALA A 121 -9.60 -3.78 12.81
CA ALA A 121 -10.13 -2.53 13.37
C ALA A 121 -11.58 -2.25 12.95
N TYR A 122 -11.92 -2.56 11.70
CA TYR A 122 -13.27 -2.38 11.20
C TYR A 122 -14.20 -3.54 11.60
N THR A 123 -13.68 -4.75 11.67
CA THR A 123 -14.44 -5.97 12.02
C THR A 123 -14.82 -5.96 13.50
N LEU A 124 -13.94 -5.45 14.37
CA LEU A 124 -14.16 -5.32 15.82
C LEU A 124 -14.92 -4.05 16.19
N GLY A 125 -15.35 -3.21 15.21
CA GLY A 125 -16.03 -1.94 15.48
C GLY A 125 -15.13 -0.87 16.13
N ILE A 126 -13.83 -1.15 16.26
CA ILE A 126 -12.82 -0.18 16.67
C ILE A 126 -12.53 0.68 15.43
N LEU A 127 -13.47 1.57 15.11
CA LEU A 127 -13.15 2.66 14.21
C LEU A 127 -11.97 3.41 14.84
N PRO A 128 -10.87 3.67 14.12
CA PRO A 128 -9.93 4.67 14.58
C PRO A 128 -10.77 5.96 14.69
N THR A 129 -11.18 6.30 15.91
CA THR A 129 -11.61 7.67 16.20
C THR A 129 -10.53 8.50 15.57
N ALA A 130 -10.90 9.36 14.61
CA ALA A 130 -10.02 10.35 14.05
C ALA A 130 -9.38 11.02 15.27
N ALA A 131 -8.18 10.54 15.62
CA ALA A 131 -7.44 11.05 16.75
C ALA A 131 -7.29 12.51 16.42
N GLU A 132 -7.92 13.34 17.25
CA GLU A 132 -7.92 14.78 17.22
C GLU A 132 -6.57 15.29 16.76
N ALA A 133 -6.44 15.52 15.47
CA ALA A 133 -5.45 16.45 14.96
C ALA A 133 -5.91 17.82 15.47
N LYS A 134 -5.56 18.13 16.73
CA LYS A 134 -5.70 19.48 17.28
C LYS A 134 -5.08 20.40 16.24
N PRO A 135 -5.85 21.31 15.63
CA PRO A 135 -5.29 22.25 14.68
C PRO A 135 -4.22 23.03 15.43
N LYS A 136 -2.97 22.86 15.03
CA LYS A 136 -1.87 23.70 15.51
C LYS A 136 -2.18 25.10 14.98
N THR A 137 -2.92 25.85 15.80
CA THR A 137 -3.22 27.24 15.51
C THR A 137 -1.91 28.01 15.39
N ARG A 138 -1.81 28.77 14.32
CA ARG A 138 -0.65 29.60 13.93
C ARG A 138 -0.20 30.59 15.01
N ARG A 139 -0.87 30.61 16.18
CA ARG A 139 -0.65 31.53 17.30
C ARG A 139 0.41 31.07 18.32
N SER A 140 0.91 29.82 18.25
CA SER A 140 1.94 29.34 19.19
C SER A 140 3.37 29.59 18.71
N ARG A 141 3.57 30.19 17.52
CA ARG A 141 4.91 30.48 16.99
C ARG A 141 5.46 31.85 17.40
N GLY A 142 4.63 32.68 18.05
CA GLY A 142 5.01 34.03 18.47
C GLY A 142 5.55 34.16 19.89
N LYS A 143 5.42 33.11 20.72
CA LYS A 143 5.80 33.23 22.17
C LYS A 143 7.12 32.57 22.52
N LYS A 144 7.83 31.96 21.57
CA LYS A 144 9.14 31.34 21.80
C LYS A 144 10.31 32.16 21.27
N ALA A 145 10.05 33.35 20.71
CA ALA A 145 11.08 34.26 20.23
C ALA A 145 11.31 35.46 21.14
N ALA A 146 10.53 35.61 22.24
CA ALA A 146 10.67 36.73 23.18
C ALA A 146 11.41 36.38 24.48
N ASP A 147 11.66 35.08 24.75
CA ASP A 147 12.38 34.64 25.95
C ASP A 147 13.88 34.29 25.70
N ALA A 148 14.38 34.47 24.46
CA ALA A 148 15.76 34.17 24.11
C ALA A 148 16.65 35.44 23.96
N ALA A 149 16.12 36.64 24.36
CA ALA A 149 16.84 37.89 24.15
C ALA A 149 17.27 38.60 25.49
N ALA A 150 17.22 37.90 26.60
CA ALA A 150 17.53 38.50 27.89
C ALA A 150 18.53 37.70 28.73
N GLU A 151 19.52 37.04 28.13
CA GLU A 151 20.67 36.54 28.93
C GLU A 151 21.88 36.27 28.03
N ALA A 152 22.64 37.31 27.70
CA ALA A 152 24.03 37.18 27.26
C ALA A 152 24.77 38.50 27.35
N ALA A 153 25.56 38.69 28.41
CA ALA A 153 26.88 39.34 28.37
C ALA A 153 27.48 39.40 29.79
N PRO A 154 28.82 39.56 29.96
CA PRO A 154 29.95 38.79 29.42
C PRO A 154 30.99 38.41 30.49
N ALA A 155 31.95 37.54 30.19
CA ALA A 155 33.32 37.56 30.73
C ALA A 155 34.16 36.42 30.03
N THR A 156 35.02 36.79 29.19
CA THR A 156 36.50 36.85 29.15
C THR A 156 37.30 35.60 29.54
N GLU A 157 38.19 35.30 28.58
CA GLU A 157 39.54 34.79 28.65
C GLU A 157 39.87 33.31 28.61
N GLY A 158 40.71 33.01 27.64
CA GLY A 158 41.90 32.17 27.84
C GLY A 158 42.09 30.94 26.96
N GLY A 159 42.88 31.05 25.90
CA GLY A 159 44.03 30.16 25.74
C GLY A 159 43.94 28.95 24.81
N GLU A 160 44.65 29.05 23.72
CA GLU A 160 45.59 28.09 23.07
C GLU A 160 45.11 26.82 22.33
N GLU A 161 45.29 26.90 21.03
CA GLU A 161 46.19 26.17 20.09
C GLU A 161 46.34 24.64 20.22
N LYS A 162 46.06 23.99 19.11
CA LYS A 162 46.89 23.09 18.27
C LYS A 162 46.02 22.30 17.31
N LYS A 163 46.05 22.61 16.04
CA LYS A 163 46.89 22.16 14.92
C LYS A 163 46.81 20.65 14.59
N ALA A 164 46.41 20.45 13.33
CA ALA A 164 46.88 19.46 12.34
C ALA A 164 46.40 18.00 12.53
N ALA A 165 46.08 17.19 11.52
CA ALA A 165 46.39 17.16 10.10
C ALA A 165 45.56 16.05 9.43
N LYS A 166 45.21 16.26 8.16
CA LYS A 166 44.92 15.22 7.17
C LYS A 166 46.21 14.54 6.74
N PRO A 167 46.23 13.27 6.28
CA PRO A 167 46.36 13.00 4.85
C PRO A 167 45.54 11.79 4.37
N ALA A 168 44.88 11.81 3.23
CA ALA A 168 45.22 11.55 1.85
C ALA A 168 45.71 10.12 1.51
N ALA A 169 44.84 9.47 0.70
CA ALA A 169 45.11 8.58 -0.44
C ALA A 169 46.17 7.48 -0.39
N LYS A 170 45.76 6.27 -0.85
CA LYS A 170 46.48 5.55 -1.90
C LYS A 170 45.65 4.49 -2.62
N LYS A 171 45.65 4.62 -3.93
CA LYS A 171 45.33 3.65 -4.98
C LYS A 171 46.31 2.48 -5.00
N ALA A 172 45.87 1.30 -5.42
CA ALA A 172 46.52 0.31 -6.31
C ALA A 172 45.51 -0.86 -6.46
N ALA A 173 44.93 -1.25 -7.57
CA ALA A 173 45.41 -1.62 -8.91
C ALA A 173 46.04 -3.01 -8.96
N ALA A 174 45.48 -3.82 -9.89
CA ALA A 174 46.03 -5.01 -10.58
C ALA A 174 45.89 -6.35 -9.82
N ALA A 175 45.66 -7.51 -10.43
CA ALA A 175 45.45 -7.96 -11.81
C ALA A 175 44.94 -9.41 -11.76
N LYS A 176 44.33 -9.83 -12.87
CA LYS A 176 44.05 -11.23 -13.26
C LYS A 176 45.35 -12.11 -13.36
N PRO A 177 45.27 -13.43 -13.38
CA PRO A 177 44.73 -14.11 -14.56
C PRO A 177 43.52 -15.00 -14.31
#